data_fa0cd0a23c5f6f656e302d919b1411cd
#
_entry.id   fa0cd0a23c5f6f656e302d919b1411cd
#
_cell.length_a   1.000
_cell.length_b   1.000
_cell.length_c   1.000
_cell.angle_alpha   90.00
_cell.angle_beta   90.00
_cell.angle_gamma   90.00
#
_symmetry.space_group_name_H-M   'P 1'
#
loop_
_entity.id
_entity.type
_entity.pdbx_description
1 polymer ?
#
loop_
_entity_poly.entity_id
_entity_poly.type
_entity_poly.pdbx_seq_one_letter_code
_entity_poly.pdbx_strand_id
1 'polypeptide(L)'
;MPNVPTTTPGPDDTEHTPEDVTETIPLITDVHADKQNGRANDATEISDEEAYAKLKAKRAERRRKKLIRRGIAAGVVAAIVLIAVVVTLAINARPAGNNGPVTDMVTEGTFTTTAEAKGQLKPISSSVVSPSVDGTVDSINVQAGQSVNEGDVLMTIKNDELDRNVAEAQRAVAAAQEDLANAQKAAATAQATPTTDVEGASAAAGVSATSADTNAVSAAQRSLASAQANLDQANAKAGSRTVTAPSSGSIVELNAKVGATETGGMIMGESDTSGGKQCMQIADLSKMKVTVQVGEKDIAKIAVGQSANVTYPAFPDIVSQGTVTAIASVANSDAANGGGGSVTFNVDILIEAPDARLKPGMTAEVSVVTEQLDDVVMVPTMALMTEDSEHYYVNVATDDEGKQTRRVKVTVVTQNDNEAVVGKTQVKRDDQGNEINPNVPVTKLRDGDTLVMDTGADATADGGYSTDSGSMSDDEGM
;
A
#
# COMPACT_ATOMS: atom_id res chain seq x y z
N MET A 1 9.37 10.52 51.55
CA MET A 1 8.83 11.70 52.18
C MET A 1 9.86 12.83 52.12
N PRO A 2 9.53 14.05 51.91
CA PRO A 2 8.30 14.70 51.41
C PRO A 2 8.60 15.47 50.13
N ASN A 3 7.76 16.03 49.30
CA ASN A 3 6.55 16.80 49.47
C ASN A 3 5.95 17.12 48.09
N VAL A 4 4.67 16.98 47.96
CA VAL A 4 3.83 17.54 46.89
C VAL A 4 3.65 19.03 47.14
N PRO A 5 3.40 19.85 46.08
CA PRO A 5 2.11 20.48 46.05
C PRO A 5 1.36 20.40 44.72
N THR A 6 0.11 20.03 44.86
CA THR A 6 -1.09 20.29 44.11
C THR A 6 -1.25 21.75 43.68
N THR A 7 -1.65 21.97 42.42
CA THR A 7 -2.56 23.09 42.09
C THR A 7 -3.33 22.76 40.80
N THR A 8 -4.60 22.51 40.96
CA THR A 8 -5.67 22.68 39.96
C THR A 8 -5.98 24.18 39.85
N PRO A 9 -6.40 24.65 38.68
CA PRO A 9 -7.73 25.25 38.58
C PRO A 9 -8.53 24.71 37.38
N GLY A 10 -9.82 24.71 37.58
CA GLY A 10 -10.89 24.24 36.76
C GLY A 10 -11.30 25.20 35.61
N PRO A 11 -12.52 25.06 35.13
CA PRO A 11 -12.81 24.96 33.70
C PRO A 11 -13.18 26.30 33.07
N ASP A 12 -12.96 26.45 31.79
CA ASP A 12 -13.58 27.51 31.00
C ASP A 12 -14.27 26.90 29.78
N ASP A 13 -15.60 26.98 29.86
CA ASP A 13 -16.56 26.66 28.81
C ASP A 13 -16.44 27.72 27.70
N THR A 14 -16.23 27.30 26.47
CA THR A 14 -16.67 28.06 25.31
C THR A 14 -17.21 27.11 24.25
N GLU A 15 -18.55 27.00 24.26
CA GLU A 15 -19.41 26.58 23.15
C GLU A 15 -19.05 27.37 21.90
N HIS A 16 -18.75 26.67 20.82
CA HIS A 16 -18.84 27.20 19.47
C HIS A 16 -19.98 26.51 18.74
N THR A 17 -21.11 27.21 18.70
CA THR A 17 -22.21 26.99 17.75
C THR A 17 -21.83 27.48 16.36
N PRO A 18 -22.22 26.80 15.28
CA PRO A 18 -22.00 27.26 13.91
C PRO A 18 -23.02 28.35 13.55
N GLU A 19 -22.51 29.44 13.00
CA GLU A 19 -23.29 30.58 12.48
C GLU A 19 -24.06 30.18 11.23
N ASP A 20 -25.37 30.44 11.33
CA ASP A 20 -26.38 30.37 10.28
C ASP A 20 -26.27 31.64 9.42
N VAL A 21 -25.99 31.52 8.16
CA VAL A 21 -25.91 32.59 7.18
C VAL A 21 -27.31 32.90 6.67
N THR A 22 -28.01 33.83 7.34
CA THR A 22 -29.25 34.42 6.87
C THR A 22 -28.96 35.60 5.95
N GLU A 23 -29.35 35.44 4.71
CA GLU A 23 -29.33 36.46 3.65
C GLU A 23 -30.37 37.57 3.95
N THR A 24 -29.92 38.78 4.20
CA THR A 24 -30.74 39.94 4.51
C THR A 24 -31.24 40.63 3.23
N ILE A 25 -32.55 40.67 3.07
CA ILE A 25 -33.27 41.49 2.07
C ILE A 25 -33.36 42.95 2.63
N PRO A 26 -33.05 43.99 1.85
CA PRO A 26 -33.18 45.34 2.34
C PRO A 26 -34.64 45.87 2.29
N LEU A 27 -35.09 46.33 3.44
CA LEU A 27 -36.37 47.04 3.64
C LEU A 27 -36.25 48.48 3.09
N ILE A 28 -37.14 48.88 2.21
CA ILE A 28 -37.25 50.26 1.78
C ILE A 28 -38.15 50.98 2.76
N THR A 29 -37.57 51.92 3.44
CA THR A 29 -38.21 52.82 4.42
C THR A 29 -38.93 53.95 3.73
N ASP A 30 -40.12 54.27 4.21
CA ASP A 30 -40.96 55.44 3.98
C ASP A 30 -40.19 56.76 4.04
N VAL A 31 -40.56 57.68 3.16
CA VAL A 31 -40.33 59.10 3.35
C VAL A 31 -41.66 59.82 3.46
N HIS A 32 -41.83 60.40 4.63
CA HIS A 32 -42.87 61.29 5.06
C HIS A 32 -42.75 62.69 4.45
N ALA A 33 -43.91 63.26 4.20
CA ALA A 33 -44.36 64.62 4.46
C ALA A 33 -43.75 65.81 3.67
N ASP A 34 -44.50 66.59 3.06
CA ASP A 34 -45.00 67.81 3.77
C ASP A 34 -46.08 68.55 2.97
N LYS A 35 -46.96 69.15 3.79
CA LYS A 35 -47.96 70.14 3.54
C LYS A 35 -47.64 71.31 2.57
N GLN A 36 -48.58 71.76 1.77
CA GLN A 36 -49.33 73.00 2.08
C GLN A 36 -50.12 73.50 0.87
N ASN A 37 -51.39 73.76 1.14
CA ASN A 37 -52.14 74.99 0.89
C ASN A 37 -52.34 75.57 -0.49
N GLY A 38 -53.58 75.70 -0.82
CA GLY A 38 -54.01 76.78 -1.75
C GLY A 38 -55.32 76.55 -2.46
N ARG A 39 -56.40 76.89 -1.82
CA ARG A 39 -57.53 77.69 -2.27
C ARG A 39 -57.85 77.74 -3.76
N ALA A 40 -59.03 77.26 -4.18
CA ALA A 40 -60.12 78.18 -4.57
C ALA A 40 -61.21 77.34 -5.24
N ASN A 41 -62.40 77.68 -4.84
CA ASN A 41 -63.70 77.41 -5.38
C ASN A 41 -63.75 77.41 -6.88
N ASP A 42 -64.39 76.41 -7.48
CA ASP A 42 -65.38 76.63 -8.52
C ASP A 42 -66.49 75.57 -8.36
N ALA A 43 -67.66 76.08 -8.02
CA ALA A 43 -68.90 75.38 -7.98
C ALA A 43 -69.46 75.32 -9.40
N THR A 44 -69.39 74.21 -10.03
CA THR A 44 -70.19 73.95 -11.23
C THR A 44 -71.27 72.94 -10.82
N GLU A 45 -72.51 73.43 -10.84
CA GLU A 45 -73.74 72.63 -10.71
C GLU A 45 -73.72 71.50 -11.73
N ILE A 46 -73.54 70.30 -11.29
CA ILE A 46 -73.73 69.08 -12.08
C ILE A 46 -75.22 68.73 -11.94
N SER A 47 -75.92 68.83 -13.04
CA SER A 47 -77.37 68.51 -13.14
C SER A 47 -77.61 67.10 -12.61
N ASP A 48 -78.75 66.87 -11.92
CA ASP A 48 -79.17 65.59 -11.31
C ASP A 48 -79.15 64.39 -12.27
N GLU A 49 -79.25 64.66 -13.58
CA GLU A 49 -79.20 63.63 -14.63
C GLU A 49 -77.78 63.08 -14.82
N GLU A 50 -76.70 63.86 -14.72
CA GLU A 50 -75.35 63.39 -14.82
C GLU A 50 -74.89 62.62 -13.52
N ALA A 51 -75.41 63.01 -12.39
CA ALA A 51 -75.16 62.25 -11.13
C ALA A 51 -75.80 60.87 -11.18
N TYR A 52 -76.98 60.74 -11.77
CA TYR A 52 -77.71 59.47 -11.95
C TYR A 52 -76.99 58.56 -12.94
N ALA A 53 -76.50 59.13 -14.05
CA ALA A 53 -75.73 58.37 -15.05
C ALA A 53 -74.39 57.83 -14.47
N LYS A 54 -73.68 58.64 -13.69
CA LYS A 54 -72.42 58.24 -12.98
C LYS A 54 -72.64 57.17 -11.93
N LEU A 55 -73.82 57.20 -11.23
CA LEU A 55 -74.19 56.14 -10.25
C LEU A 55 -74.55 54.84 -10.94
N LYS A 56 -75.22 54.87 -12.10
CA LYS A 56 -75.59 53.70 -12.87
C LYS A 56 -74.32 53.00 -13.45
N ALA A 57 -73.37 53.83 -13.99
CA ALA A 57 -72.12 53.36 -14.52
C ALA A 57 -71.23 52.69 -13.38
N LYS A 58 -71.16 53.31 -12.20
CA LYS A 58 -70.40 52.71 -11.07
C LYS A 58 -71.03 51.39 -10.60
N ARG A 59 -72.37 51.24 -10.62
CA ARG A 59 -73.01 49.96 -10.28
C ARG A 59 -72.81 48.86 -11.33
N ALA A 60 -72.75 49.20 -12.58
CA ALA A 60 -72.43 48.28 -13.67
C ALA A 60 -70.97 47.79 -13.60
N GLU A 61 -70.01 48.71 -13.31
CA GLU A 61 -68.60 48.38 -13.12
C GLU A 61 -68.34 47.45 -11.94
N ARG A 62 -69.06 47.68 -10.80
CA ARG A 62 -68.96 46.80 -9.62
C ARG A 62 -69.50 45.38 -9.90
N ARG A 63 -70.53 45.25 -10.73
CA ARG A 63 -71.08 43.95 -11.14
C ARG A 63 -70.10 43.23 -12.11
N ARG A 64 -69.50 43.96 -13.04
CA ARG A 64 -68.46 43.36 -13.93
C ARG A 64 -67.21 42.90 -13.14
N LYS A 65 -66.70 43.72 -12.22
CA LYS A 65 -65.59 43.36 -11.37
C LYS A 65 -65.87 42.17 -10.47
N LYS A 66 -67.12 42.00 -9.94
CA LYS A 66 -67.51 40.79 -9.20
C LYS A 66 -67.66 39.59 -10.06
N LEU A 67 -68.14 39.69 -11.31
CA LEU A 67 -68.22 38.58 -12.27
C LEU A 67 -66.80 38.11 -12.72
N ILE A 68 -65.90 39.06 -12.99
CA ILE A 68 -64.53 38.75 -13.35
C ILE A 68 -63.78 38.10 -12.17
N ARG A 69 -63.93 38.61 -10.96
CA ARG A 69 -63.35 37.99 -9.75
C ARG A 69 -63.89 36.59 -9.49
N ARG A 70 -65.16 36.33 -9.72
CA ARG A 70 -65.76 34.98 -9.60
C ARG A 70 -65.28 34.06 -10.72
N GLY A 71 -65.10 34.57 -11.95
CA GLY A 71 -64.50 33.82 -13.06
C GLY A 71 -63.04 33.45 -12.79
N ILE A 72 -62.26 34.39 -12.30
CA ILE A 72 -60.85 34.11 -11.91
C ILE A 72 -60.77 33.12 -10.75
N ALA A 73 -61.62 33.26 -9.72
CA ALA A 73 -61.66 32.32 -8.61
C ALA A 73 -62.06 30.91 -9.06
N ALA A 74 -63.05 30.79 -9.94
CA ALA A 74 -63.45 29.51 -10.52
C ALA A 74 -62.38 28.91 -11.43
N GLY A 75 -61.65 29.73 -12.19
CA GLY A 75 -60.49 29.29 -13.00
C GLY A 75 -59.32 28.81 -12.16
N VAL A 76 -59.04 29.46 -11.04
CA VAL A 76 -57.98 29.02 -10.08
C VAL A 76 -58.34 27.71 -9.43
N VAL A 77 -59.58 27.55 -9.00
CA VAL A 77 -60.08 26.27 -8.42
C VAL A 77 -60.01 25.14 -9.47
N ALA A 78 -60.44 25.43 -10.71
CA ALA A 78 -60.35 24.45 -11.79
C ALA A 78 -58.88 24.06 -12.10
N ALA A 79 -57.95 25.04 -12.09
CA ALA A 79 -56.52 24.81 -12.28
C ALA A 79 -55.92 23.94 -11.12
N ILE A 80 -56.31 24.25 -9.86
CA ILE A 80 -55.89 23.44 -8.69
C ILE A 80 -56.40 22.00 -8.79
N VAL A 81 -57.68 21.84 -9.19
CA VAL A 81 -58.24 20.49 -9.37
C VAL A 81 -57.53 19.75 -10.51
N LEU A 82 -57.20 20.43 -11.61
CA LEU A 82 -56.52 19.84 -12.71
C LEU A 82 -55.08 19.45 -12.33
N ILE A 83 -54.39 20.29 -11.56
CA ILE A 83 -53.05 19.98 -11.00
C ILE A 83 -53.17 18.80 -10.02
N ALA A 84 -54.17 18.78 -9.17
CA ALA A 84 -54.40 17.64 -8.23
C ALA A 84 -54.65 16.34 -8.98
N VAL A 85 -55.43 16.38 -10.08
CA VAL A 85 -55.67 15.21 -10.95
C VAL A 85 -54.41 14.77 -11.66
N VAL A 86 -53.60 15.72 -12.20
CA VAL A 86 -52.33 15.41 -12.84
C VAL A 86 -51.32 14.84 -11.83
N VAL A 87 -51.28 15.40 -10.62
CA VAL A 87 -50.40 14.90 -9.54
C VAL A 87 -50.83 13.51 -9.05
N THR A 88 -52.15 13.26 -8.93
CA THR A 88 -52.63 11.91 -8.55
C THR A 88 -52.44 10.89 -9.67
N LEU A 89 -52.60 11.29 -10.94
CA LEU A 89 -52.23 10.45 -12.09
C LEU A 89 -50.72 10.20 -12.16
N ALA A 90 -49.89 11.20 -11.90
CA ALA A 90 -48.42 11.07 -11.88
C ALA A 90 -47.92 10.23 -10.69
N ILE A 91 -48.60 10.29 -9.53
CA ILE A 91 -48.26 9.46 -8.37
C ILE A 91 -48.67 8.00 -8.62
N ASN A 92 -49.86 7.78 -9.28
CA ASN A 92 -50.28 6.44 -9.65
C ASN A 92 -49.59 5.89 -10.92
N ALA A 93 -48.98 6.75 -11.72
CA ALA A 93 -48.13 6.39 -12.86
C ALA A 93 -46.65 6.28 -12.50
N ARG A 94 -46.29 6.21 -11.20
CA ARG A 94 -44.97 5.72 -10.83
C ARG A 94 -44.87 4.32 -11.41
N PRO A 95 -43.86 4.06 -12.30
CA PRO A 95 -43.64 2.70 -12.70
C PRO A 95 -43.49 1.91 -11.39
N ALA A 96 -44.34 0.91 -11.20
CA ALA A 96 -44.12 -0.09 -10.16
C ALA A 96 -42.64 -0.42 -10.28
N GLY A 97 -41.84 -0.17 -9.21
CA GLY A 97 -40.45 -0.56 -9.19
C GLY A 97 -40.41 -1.96 -9.75
N ASN A 98 -39.47 -2.23 -10.62
CA ASN A 98 -39.30 -3.52 -11.28
C ASN A 98 -39.09 -4.56 -10.15
N ASN A 99 -40.20 -5.02 -9.55
CA ASN A 99 -40.20 -6.11 -8.56
C ASN A 99 -40.18 -7.45 -9.33
N GLY A 100 -39.50 -7.46 -10.48
CA GLY A 100 -39.16 -8.72 -11.12
C GLY A 100 -38.17 -9.47 -10.23
N PRO A 101 -38.17 -10.79 -10.27
CA PRO A 101 -37.18 -11.57 -9.57
C PRO A 101 -35.77 -11.11 -10.02
N VAL A 102 -34.84 -11.00 -9.10
CA VAL A 102 -33.43 -10.73 -9.45
C VAL A 102 -32.93 -11.97 -10.16
N THR A 103 -32.46 -11.77 -11.39
CA THR A 103 -31.95 -12.86 -12.23
C THR A 103 -30.48 -12.63 -12.54
N ASP A 104 -29.73 -13.72 -12.66
CA ASP A 104 -28.38 -13.77 -13.14
C ASP A 104 -28.23 -14.97 -14.08
N MET A 105 -27.08 -15.12 -14.73
CA MET A 105 -26.87 -16.16 -15.71
C MET A 105 -25.79 -17.15 -15.29
N VAL A 106 -25.93 -18.40 -15.71
CA VAL A 106 -24.89 -19.39 -15.65
C VAL A 106 -23.82 -19.00 -16.68
N THR A 107 -22.57 -19.03 -16.27
CA THR A 107 -21.42 -18.73 -17.14
C THR A 107 -20.49 -19.94 -17.23
N GLU A 108 -19.94 -20.19 -18.41
CA GLU A 108 -18.89 -21.18 -18.62
C GLU A 108 -17.59 -20.44 -18.90
N GLY A 109 -16.53 -20.78 -18.16
CA GLY A 109 -15.25 -20.07 -18.28
C GLY A 109 -14.21 -20.56 -17.30
N THR A 110 -13.22 -19.72 -17.08
CA THR A 110 -12.12 -19.97 -16.11
C THR A 110 -12.51 -19.47 -14.73
N PHE A 111 -12.60 -20.37 -13.78
CA PHE A 111 -12.77 -20.04 -12.37
C PHE A 111 -11.42 -19.88 -11.70
N THR A 112 -11.25 -18.82 -10.93
CA THR A 112 -10.04 -18.59 -10.14
C THR A 112 -10.37 -18.28 -8.69
N THR A 113 -9.63 -18.91 -7.78
CA THR A 113 -9.63 -18.56 -6.37
C THR A 113 -8.33 -17.86 -6.03
N THR A 114 -8.41 -16.76 -5.33
CA THR A 114 -7.23 -15.97 -4.93
C THR A 114 -7.15 -15.87 -3.42
N ALA A 115 -5.93 -15.89 -2.92
CA ALA A 115 -5.63 -15.50 -1.55
C ALA A 115 -5.06 -14.08 -1.55
N GLU A 116 -5.71 -13.18 -0.84
CA GLU A 116 -5.31 -11.79 -0.77
C GLU A 116 -4.46 -11.52 0.48
N ALA A 117 -3.37 -10.80 0.30
CA ALA A 117 -2.50 -10.41 1.38
C ALA A 117 -1.83 -9.06 1.10
N LYS A 118 -1.46 -8.35 2.17
CA LYS A 118 -0.74 -7.09 2.09
C LYS A 118 0.69 -7.27 2.54
N GLY A 119 1.59 -6.54 1.88
CA GLY A 119 3.01 -6.61 2.21
C GLY A 119 3.77 -5.36 1.82
N GLN A 120 5.08 -5.42 2.00
CA GLN A 120 5.97 -4.35 1.64
C GLN A 120 6.89 -4.77 0.51
N LEU A 121 7.08 -3.85 -0.43
CA LEU A 121 8.02 -3.99 -1.52
C LEU A 121 9.46 -3.85 -1.01
N LYS A 122 10.29 -4.83 -1.32
CA LYS A 122 11.71 -4.88 -0.94
C LYS A 122 12.57 -5.13 -2.17
N PRO A 123 13.80 -4.61 -2.20
CA PRO A 123 14.74 -4.97 -3.25
C PRO A 123 15.13 -6.46 -3.10
N ILE A 124 15.53 -7.09 -4.19
CA ILE A 124 15.98 -8.48 -4.16
C ILE A 124 17.30 -8.63 -3.40
N SER A 125 18.18 -7.64 -3.55
CA SER A 125 19.44 -7.55 -2.82
C SER A 125 19.71 -6.13 -2.37
N SER A 126 20.34 -5.99 -1.23
CA SER A 126 20.79 -4.70 -0.72
C SER A 126 22.11 -4.87 0.04
N SER A 127 22.99 -3.91 -0.13
CA SER A 127 24.27 -3.84 0.57
C SER A 127 24.31 -2.60 1.44
N VAL A 128 24.64 -2.77 2.69
CA VAL A 128 24.92 -1.69 3.62
C VAL A 128 26.35 -1.23 3.38
N VAL A 129 26.54 0.06 3.15
CA VAL A 129 27.86 0.67 3.00
C VAL A 129 28.20 1.39 4.29
N SER A 130 29.30 0.92 4.91
CA SER A 130 29.85 1.52 6.13
C SER A 130 31.34 1.77 5.92
N PRO A 131 31.87 2.90 6.37
CA PRO A 131 33.31 3.15 6.37
C PRO A 131 34.04 2.10 7.20
N SER A 132 35.21 1.70 6.75
CA SER A 132 36.09 0.79 7.49
C SER A 132 37.00 1.50 8.48
N VAL A 133 36.99 2.83 8.47
CA VAL A 133 37.83 3.68 9.34
C VAL A 133 36.95 4.74 9.99
N ASP A 134 37.26 5.02 11.25
CA ASP A 134 36.62 6.10 11.99
C ASP A 134 37.13 7.47 11.49
N GLY A 135 36.31 8.49 11.65
CA GLY A 135 36.65 9.84 11.28
C GLY A 135 35.46 10.75 11.05
N THR A 136 35.71 11.85 10.36
CA THR A 136 34.66 12.80 9.99
C THR A 136 34.41 12.73 8.47
N VAL A 137 33.13 12.69 8.07
CA VAL A 137 32.78 12.73 6.64
C VAL A 137 33.26 14.04 6.03
N ASP A 138 34.20 13.97 5.10
CA ASP A 138 34.77 15.11 4.41
C ASP A 138 33.95 15.51 3.19
N SER A 139 33.63 14.56 2.33
CA SER A 139 32.76 14.78 1.16
C SER A 139 31.84 13.59 0.87
N ILE A 140 30.70 13.89 0.25
CA ILE A 140 29.75 12.90 -0.27
C ILE A 140 29.55 13.20 -1.74
N ASN A 141 29.84 12.22 -2.60
CA ASN A 141 29.86 12.39 -4.06
C ASN A 141 28.58 11.90 -4.74
N VAL A 142 27.60 11.43 -3.96
CA VAL A 142 26.37 10.76 -4.43
C VAL A 142 25.15 11.30 -3.73
N GLN A 143 23.99 11.04 -4.32
CA GLN A 143 22.69 11.44 -3.78
C GLN A 143 21.74 10.26 -3.63
N ALA A 144 20.77 10.36 -2.73
CA ALA A 144 19.73 9.37 -2.60
C ALA A 144 18.93 9.26 -3.92
N GLY A 145 18.68 8.03 -4.38
CA GLY A 145 18.03 7.73 -5.65
C GLY A 145 19.00 7.68 -6.86
N GLN A 146 20.27 7.99 -6.69
CA GLN A 146 21.28 7.90 -7.75
C GLN A 146 21.68 6.44 -7.98
N SER A 147 21.86 6.06 -9.26
CA SER A 147 22.48 4.79 -9.63
C SER A 147 23.99 4.89 -9.59
N VAL A 148 24.64 3.86 -9.05
CA VAL A 148 26.08 3.73 -8.92
C VAL A 148 26.54 2.37 -9.43
N ASN A 149 27.79 2.30 -9.91
CA ASN A 149 28.44 1.06 -10.30
C ASN A 149 29.37 0.58 -9.18
N GLU A 150 29.66 -0.72 -9.17
CA GLU A 150 30.67 -1.28 -8.27
C GLU A 150 32.01 -0.55 -8.44
N GLY A 151 32.61 -0.11 -7.32
CA GLY A 151 33.87 0.65 -7.29
C GLY A 151 33.72 2.17 -7.37
N ASP A 152 32.51 2.71 -7.65
CA ASP A 152 32.30 4.16 -7.66
C ASP A 152 32.56 4.76 -6.26
N VAL A 153 33.23 5.93 -6.24
CA VAL A 153 33.52 6.63 -4.97
C VAL A 153 32.27 7.30 -4.44
N LEU A 154 31.80 6.85 -3.28
CA LEU A 154 30.58 7.32 -2.64
C LEU A 154 30.86 8.50 -1.71
N MET A 155 31.87 8.39 -0.85
CA MET A 155 32.23 9.43 0.11
C MET A 155 33.70 9.29 0.52
N THR A 156 34.22 10.34 1.14
CA THR A 156 35.55 10.34 1.74
C THR A 156 35.47 10.68 3.23
N ILE A 157 36.33 10.02 4.00
CA ILE A 157 36.48 10.22 5.44
C ILE A 157 37.77 10.94 5.73
N LYS A 158 37.72 12.01 6.50
CA LYS A 158 38.89 12.69 7.03
C LYS A 158 39.31 12.06 8.34
N ASN A 159 40.58 11.62 8.41
CA ASN A 159 41.20 11.11 9.64
C ASN A 159 42.67 11.54 9.69
N ASP A 160 42.96 12.53 10.50
CA ASP A 160 44.31 13.11 10.66
C ASP A 160 45.30 12.14 11.34
N GLU A 161 44.80 11.10 12.05
CA GLU A 161 45.67 10.10 12.65
C GLU A 161 46.24 9.15 11.61
N LEU A 162 45.47 8.76 10.62
CA LEU A 162 45.95 7.93 9.50
C LEU A 162 47.04 8.66 8.69
N ASP A 163 46.91 9.97 8.49
CA ASP A 163 47.93 10.77 7.83
C ASP A 163 49.23 10.84 8.63
N ARG A 164 49.12 10.97 9.96
CA ARG A 164 50.30 10.90 10.85
C ARG A 164 50.98 9.54 10.80
N ASN A 165 50.20 8.45 10.81
CA ASN A 165 50.70 7.08 10.76
C ASN A 165 51.44 6.80 9.45
N VAL A 166 50.93 7.27 8.31
CA VAL A 166 51.62 7.16 7.01
C VAL A 166 52.93 7.97 7.03
N ALA A 167 52.92 9.21 7.54
CA ALA A 167 54.11 10.05 7.63
C ALA A 167 55.18 9.46 8.59
N GLU A 168 54.77 8.78 9.66
CA GLU A 168 55.68 8.09 10.56
C GLU A 168 56.28 6.85 9.90
N ALA A 169 55.49 6.02 9.24
CA ALA A 169 55.98 4.85 8.50
C ALA A 169 56.92 5.25 7.36
N GLN A 170 56.66 6.37 6.64
CA GLN A 170 57.57 6.91 5.63
C GLN A 170 58.93 7.29 6.23
N ARG A 171 58.92 7.95 7.41
CA ARG A 171 60.16 8.28 8.12
C ARG A 171 60.93 7.06 8.57
N ALA A 172 60.23 6.02 9.04
CA ALA A 172 60.88 4.75 9.39
C ALA A 172 61.53 4.05 8.19
N VAL A 173 60.89 4.09 7.01
CA VAL A 173 61.51 3.56 5.77
C VAL A 173 62.73 4.37 5.40
N ALA A 174 62.68 5.70 5.48
CA ALA A 174 63.84 6.56 5.17
C ALA A 174 65.02 6.28 6.14
N ALA A 175 64.78 6.13 7.43
CA ALA A 175 65.82 5.77 8.41
C ALA A 175 66.40 4.38 8.14
N ALA A 176 65.57 3.37 7.86
CA ALA A 176 66.04 2.02 7.52
C ALA A 176 66.85 1.98 6.20
N GLN A 177 66.52 2.84 5.23
CA GLN A 177 67.32 3.01 4.00
C GLN A 177 68.73 3.60 4.30
N GLU A 178 68.74 4.59 5.20
CA GLU A 178 70.01 5.19 5.64
C GLU A 178 70.89 4.19 6.40
N ASP A 179 70.25 3.40 7.30
CA ASP A 179 70.93 2.34 8.02
C ASP A 179 71.53 1.28 7.07
N LEU A 180 70.76 0.87 6.06
CA LEU A 180 71.23 -0.05 5.02
C LEU A 180 72.37 0.53 4.23
N ALA A 181 72.28 1.80 3.84
CA ALA A 181 73.35 2.47 3.11
C ALA A 181 74.70 2.57 3.94
N ASN A 182 74.51 2.84 5.24
CA ASN A 182 75.69 2.88 6.18
C ASN A 182 76.23 1.48 6.40
N ALA A 183 75.43 0.44 6.58
CA ALA A 183 75.92 -0.94 6.68
C ALA A 183 76.65 -1.39 5.40
N GLN A 184 76.15 -1.03 4.20
CA GLN A 184 76.77 -1.33 2.95
C GLN A 184 78.15 -0.59 2.78
N LYS A 185 78.18 0.69 3.19
CA LYS A 185 79.46 1.45 3.15
C LYS A 185 80.50 0.83 4.12
N ALA A 186 80.06 0.43 5.34
CA ALA A 186 80.97 -0.20 6.29
C ALA A 186 81.52 -1.54 5.76
N ALA A 187 80.61 -2.39 5.18
CA ALA A 187 81.03 -3.63 4.53
C ALA A 187 82.01 -3.43 3.35
N ALA A 188 81.71 -2.42 2.52
CA ALA A 188 82.61 -2.08 1.41
C ALA A 188 83.99 -1.58 1.88
N THR A 189 84.06 -0.78 2.97
CA THR A 189 85.28 -0.30 3.57
C THR A 189 86.08 -1.44 4.19
N ALA A 190 85.42 -2.37 4.86
CA ALA A 190 86.08 -3.57 5.44
C ALA A 190 86.73 -4.47 4.36
N GLN A 191 86.08 -4.55 3.16
CA GLN A 191 86.66 -5.28 2.02
C GLN A 191 87.77 -4.53 1.28
N ALA A 192 87.85 -3.20 1.41
CA ALA A 192 88.88 -2.37 0.72
C ALA A 192 90.13 -2.18 1.56
N THR A 193 90.20 -2.60 2.82
CA THR A 193 91.44 -2.49 3.61
C THR A 193 92.40 -3.55 3.12
N PRO A 194 93.52 -3.17 2.46
CA PRO A 194 94.55 -4.16 2.07
C PRO A 194 95.14 -4.76 3.32
N THR A 195 95.13 -6.06 3.43
CA THR A 195 95.94 -6.80 4.41
C THR A 195 97.43 -6.50 4.04
N THR A 196 98.01 -5.54 4.73
CA THR A 196 99.48 -5.43 4.73
C THR A 196 99.99 -6.72 5.37
N ASP A 197 100.83 -7.44 4.62
CA ASP A 197 101.51 -8.65 5.00
C ASP A 197 102.14 -8.51 6.38
N VAL A 198 101.47 -9.11 7.38
CA VAL A 198 102.09 -9.51 8.65
C VAL A 198 101.91 -11.01 8.70
N GLU A 199 102.98 -11.68 8.28
CA GLU A 199 103.21 -13.09 8.34
C GLU A 199 103.01 -13.57 9.82
N GLY A 200 101.97 -14.33 10.12
CA GLY A 200 101.92 -15.14 11.33
C GLY A 200 100.88 -14.79 12.42
N ALA A 201 99.64 -14.33 12.18
CA ALA A 201 98.59 -14.52 13.16
C ALA A 201 97.18 -14.34 12.54
N SER A 202 96.40 -15.38 12.58
CA SER A 202 94.96 -15.42 12.54
C SER A 202 94.28 -15.10 11.20
N ALA A 203 94.22 -16.09 10.35
CA ALA A 203 93.20 -16.20 9.28
C ALA A 203 91.79 -16.32 9.84
N ALA A 204 91.62 -16.55 11.18
CA ALA A 204 90.29 -16.60 11.86
C ALA A 204 89.66 -15.24 12.14
N ALA A 205 90.48 -14.15 12.26
CA ALA A 205 89.93 -12.81 12.57
C ALA A 205 89.38 -12.09 11.33
N GLY A 206 89.94 -12.32 10.14
CA GLY A 206 89.49 -11.73 8.90
C GLY A 206 88.14 -12.34 8.42
N VAL A 207 87.96 -13.63 8.60
CA VAL A 207 86.68 -14.33 8.26
C VAL A 207 85.52 -13.93 9.20
N SER A 208 85.86 -13.65 10.48
CA SER A 208 84.83 -13.22 11.47
C SER A 208 84.39 -11.76 11.19
N ALA A 209 85.28 -10.86 10.73
CA ALA A 209 84.86 -9.49 10.42
C ALA A 209 84.00 -9.39 9.16
N THR A 210 84.38 -10.08 8.07
CA THR A 210 83.52 -10.15 6.87
C THR A 210 82.19 -10.79 7.06
N SER A 211 82.10 -11.80 7.94
CA SER A 211 80.83 -12.42 8.32
C SER A 211 79.96 -11.50 9.17
N ALA A 212 80.51 -10.69 10.06
CA ALA A 212 79.80 -9.69 10.86
C ALA A 212 79.19 -8.56 9.98
N ASP A 213 79.97 -8.09 9.01
CA ASP A 213 79.49 -7.02 8.11
C ASP A 213 78.41 -7.49 7.13
N THR A 214 78.52 -8.72 6.60
CA THR A 214 77.40 -9.32 5.80
C THR A 214 76.18 -9.57 6.63
N ASN A 215 76.31 -9.97 7.92
CA ASN A 215 75.21 -10.08 8.80
C ASN A 215 74.59 -8.73 9.15
N ALA A 216 75.29 -7.65 9.28
CA ALA A 216 74.83 -6.28 9.49
C ALA A 216 74.02 -5.79 8.28
N VAL A 217 74.49 -6.01 7.07
CA VAL A 217 73.77 -5.67 5.81
C VAL A 217 72.47 -6.47 5.73
N SER A 218 72.54 -7.78 6.02
CA SER A 218 71.32 -8.65 6.03
C SER A 218 70.30 -8.25 7.11
N ALA A 219 70.74 -7.77 8.25
CA ALA A 219 69.89 -7.24 9.32
C ALA A 219 69.25 -5.92 8.90
N ALA A 220 69.97 -4.99 8.30
CA ALA A 220 69.47 -3.73 7.77
C ALA A 220 68.47 -3.95 6.63
N GLN A 221 68.73 -4.94 5.74
CA GLN A 221 67.77 -5.31 4.68
C GLN A 221 66.44 -5.82 5.28
N ARG A 222 66.48 -6.65 6.34
CA ARG A 222 65.26 -7.11 7.00
C ARG A 222 64.53 -5.97 7.71
N SER A 223 65.28 -5.02 8.31
CA SER A 223 64.69 -3.82 8.91
C SER A 223 64.00 -2.96 7.87
N LEU A 224 64.62 -2.75 6.72
CA LEU A 224 64.00 -2.03 5.60
C LEU A 224 62.76 -2.73 5.06
N ALA A 225 62.80 -4.04 4.88
CA ALA A 225 61.65 -4.82 4.44
C ALA A 225 60.48 -4.73 5.44
N SER A 226 60.77 -4.77 6.76
CA SER A 226 59.76 -4.57 7.79
C SER A 226 59.18 -3.15 7.80
N ALA A 227 60.00 -2.12 7.63
CA ALA A 227 59.54 -0.74 7.55
C ALA A 227 58.68 -0.51 6.29
N GLN A 228 59.05 -1.11 5.16
CA GLN A 228 58.23 -1.08 3.93
C GLN A 228 56.88 -1.74 4.12
N ALA A 229 56.84 -2.93 4.73
CA ALA A 229 55.57 -3.62 5.05
C ALA A 229 54.65 -2.79 5.98
N ASN A 230 55.26 -2.10 6.96
CA ASN A 230 54.51 -1.19 7.83
C ASN A 230 53.94 0.02 7.06
N LEU A 231 54.73 0.58 6.11
CA LEU A 231 54.26 1.68 5.25
C LEU A 231 53.13 1.22 4.33
N ASP A 232 53.24 0.04 3.74
CA ASP A 232 52.19 -0.53 2.89
C ASP A 232 50.88 -0.74 3.70
N GLN A 233 51.03 -1.22 4.93
CA GLN A 233 49.86 -1.36 5.83
C GLN A 233 49.26 -0.01 6.21
N ALA A 234 50.06 1.02 6.50
CA ALA A 234 49.57 2.36 6.79
C ALA A 234 48.89 2.99 5.57
N ASN A 235 49.45 2.81 4.37
CA ASN A 235 48.85 3.26 3.13
C ASN A 235 47.51 2.55 2.83
N ALA A 236 47.41 1.24 3.05
CA ALA A 236 46.20 0.49 2.86
C ALA A 236 45.07 0.99 3.79
N LYS A 237 45.40 1.23 5.06
CA LYS A 237 44.45 1.83 6.02
C LYS A 237 44.08 3.26 5.62
N ALA A 238 45.02 4.07 5.15
CA ALA A 238 44.72 5.42 4.67
C ALA A 238 43.89 5.40 3.39
N GLY A 239 44.07 4.42 2.50
CA GLY A 239 43.23 4.21 1.32
C GLY A 239 41.78 3.86 1.69
N SER A 240 41.52 3.20 2.81
CA SER A 240 40.18 2.86 3.31
C SER A 240 39.36 4.08 3.73
N ARG A 241 39.89 5.29 3.70
CA ARG A 241 39.14 6.55 3.84
C ARG A 241 38.22 6.81 2.65
N THR A 242 38.56 6.29 1.49
CA THR A 242 37.71 6.37 0.31
C THR A 242 36.75 5.22 0.33
N VAL A 243 35.47 5.52 0.57
CA VAL A 243 34.40 4.53 0.61
C VAL A 243 33.86 4.36 -0.78
N THR A 244 33.92 3.15 -1.31
CA THR A 244 33.44 2.81 -2.65
C THR A 244 32.21 1.89 -2.59
N ALA A 245 31.46 1.84 -3.68
CA ALA A 245 30.29 0.98 -3.81
C ALA A 245 30.74 -0.50 -3.89
N PRO A 246 30.23 -1.37 -3.00
CA PRO A 246 30.55 -2.80 -3.00
C PRO A 246 29.80 -3.58 -4.10
N SER A 247 28.77 -2.99 -4.68
CA SER A 247 27.96 -3.56 -5.77
C SER A 247 27.28 -2.46 -6.57
N SER A 248 26.95 -2.73 -7.82
CA SER A 248 26.12 -1.84 -8.63
C SER A 248 24.68 -1.83 -8.12
N GLY A 249 24.00 -0.67 -8.18
CA GLY A 249 22.62 -0.51 -7.74
C GLY A 249 22.20 0.94 -7.59
N SER A 250 21.09 1.18 -6.94
CA SER A 250 20.62 2.52 -6.60
C SER A 250 20.76 2.79 -5.11
N ILE A 251 21.12 4.01 -4.75
CA ILE A 251 21.21 4.45 -3.35
C ILE A 251 19.77 4.64 -2.82
N VAL A 252 19.31 3.71 -1.96
CA VAL A 252 17.97 3.75 -1.40
C VAL A 252 17.91 4.52 -0.09
N GLU A 253 19.02 4.56 0.64
CA GLU A 253 19.12 5.29 1.90
C GLU A 253 20.49 5.98 1.98
N LEU A 254 20.50 7.25 2.37
CA LEU A 254 21.70 8.08 2.57
C LEU A 254 21.51 8.87 3.86
N ASN A 255 22.13 8.39 4.94
CA ASN A 255 22.10 9.05 6.25
C ASN A 255 23.39 9.86 6.51
N ALA A 256 24.45 9.59 5.73
CA ALA A 256 25.72 10.32 5.81
C ALA A 256 25.50 11.81 5.55
N LYS A 257 26.17 12.64 6.34
CA LYS A 257 26.20 14.10 6.19
C LYS A 257 27.64 14.59 6.31
N VAL A 258 28.01 15.54 5.48
CA VAL A 258 29.33 16.18 5.57
C VAL A 258 29.51 16.81 6.97
N GLY A 259 30.64 16.53 7.60
CA GLY A 259 30.94 16.95 8.96
C GLY A 259 30.43 16.02 10.06
N ALA A 260 29.67 14.98 9.75
CA ALA A 260 29.23 13.98 10.74
C ALA A 260 30.41 13.09 11.15
N THR A 261 30.41 12.64 12.41
CA THR A 261 31.43 11.72 12.93
C THR A 261 30.96 10.28 12.70
N GLU A 262 31.84 9.50 12.10
CA GLU A 262 31.70 8.06 11.89
C GLU A 262 32.50 7.31 12.94
N THR A 263 31.85 6.36 13.61
CA THR A 263 32.50 5.47 14.57
C THR A 263 31.92 4.07 14.45
N GLY A 264 32.78 3.08 14.19
CA GLY A 264 32.36 1.68 14.07
C GLY A 264 31.39 1.41 12.91
N GLY A 265 31.46 2.20 11.83
CA GLY A 265 30.57 2.06 10.66
C GLY A 265 29.17 2.64 10.82
N MET A 266 28.92 3.42 11.88
CA MET A 266 27.64 4.08 12.15
C MET A 266 27.83 5.58 12.29
N ILE A 267 26.87 6.34 11.77
CA ILE A 267 26.81 7.80 11.96
C ILE A 267 26.22 8.10 13.33
N MET A 268 26.97 8.80 14.16
CA MET A 268 26.50 9.36 15.42
C MET A 268 25.88 10.73 15.13
N GLY A 269 24.54 10.80 15.22
CA GLY A 269 23.84 12.07 15.16
C GLY A 269 23.93 12.81 16.51
N GLU A 270 23.97 14.14 16.46
CA GLU A 270 24.11 15.05 17.62
C GLU A 270 23.01 14.88 18.70
N SER A 271 21.98 14.06 18.44
CA SER A 271 20.81 13.87 19.31
C SER A 271 20.34 12.41 19.48
N ASP A 272 21.03 11.42 18.88
CA ASP A 272 20.57 10.03 18.93
C ASP A 272 21.18 9.25 20.10
N THR A 273 20.41 9.12 21.15
CA THR A 273 20.71 8.25 22.32
C THR A 273 20.44 6.77 22.03
N SER A 274 20.02 6.40 20.82
CA SER A 274 19.50 5.06 20.47
C SER A 274 20.21 4.43 19.28
N GLY A 275 21.54 4.30 19.35
CA GLY A 275 22.29 3.54 18.33
C GLY A 275 22.45 4.26 16.99
N GLY A 276 23.67 4.32 16.47
CA GLY A 276 23.99 4.99 15.20
C GLY A 276 23.23 4.38 14.02
N LYS A 277 22.93 5.22 13.03
CA LYS A 277 22.29 4.79 11.77
C LYS A 277 23.34 4.31 10.77
N GLN A 278 22.94 3.39 9.92
CA GLN A 278 23.76 2.96 8.78
C GLN A 278 24.06 4.17 7.88
N CYS A 279 25.29 4.29 7.39
CA CYS A 279 25.70 5.43 6.58
C CYS A 279 24.93 5.54 5.28
N MET A 280 24.83 4.41 4.56
CA MET A 280 24.24 4.36 3.23
C MET A 280 23.80 2.92 2.93
N GLN A 281 22.73 2.79 2.13
CA GLN A 281 22.29 1.50 1.60
C GLN A 281 22.17 1.59 0.08
N ILE A 282 22.79 0.64 -0.60
CA ILE A 282 22.68 0.43 -2.04
C ILE A 282 21.82 -0.80 -2.27
N ALA A 283 20.86 -0.72 -3.19
CA ALA A 283 20.00 -1.83 -3.52
C ALA A 283 19.85 -2.01 -5.04
N ASP A 284 19.75 -3.27 -5.44
CA ASP A 284 19.40 -3.63 -6.80
C ASP A 284 17.88 -3.54 -6.96
N LEU A 285 17.43 -2.60 -7.78
CA LEU A 285 16.02 -2.35 -8.09
C LEU A 285 15.59 -2.97 -9.42
N SER A 286 16.46 -3.70 -10.11
CA SER A 286 16.13 -4.38 -11.37
C SER A 286 15.06 -5.46 -11.18
N LYS A 287 15.05 -6.08 -10.02
CA LYS A 287 14.02 -7.00 -9.56
C LYS A 287 13.64 -6.64 -8.14
N MET A 288 12.37 -6.82 -7.82
CA MET A 288 11.87 -6.56 -6.47
C MET A 288 11.10 -7.76 -5.94
N LYS A 289 10.96 -7.85 -4.64
CA LYS A 289 10.09 -8.83 -4.01
C LYS A 289 9.11 -8.15 -3.07
N VAL A 290 7.91 -8.71 -2.98
CA VAL A 290 6.95 -8.36 -1.94
C VAL A 290 6.92 -9.48 -0.92
N THR A 291 7.13 -9.13 0.34
CA THR A 291 6.94 -10.08 1.46
C THR A 291 5.58 -9.80 2.06
N VAL A 292 4.65 -10.74 1.90
CA VAL A 292 3.29 -10.67 2.44
C VAL A 292 3.12 -11.62 3.61
N GLN A 293 2.17 -11.29 4.49
CA GLN A 293 1.78 -12.15 5.60
C GLN A 293 0.44 -12.81 5.27
N VAL A 294 0.46 -14.12 5.19
CA VAL A 294 -0.70 -14.96 4.84
C VAL A 294 -1.14 -15.74 6.07
N GLY A 295 -2.44 -15.82 6.31
CA GLY A 295 -3.01 -16.57 7.42
C GLY A 295 -2.90 -18.09 7.26
N GLU A 296 -3.04 -18.84 8.37
CA GLU A 296 -2.91 -20.30 8.39
C GLU A 296 -3.89 -21.02 7.47
N LYS A 297 -5.09 -20.46 7.27
CA LYS A 297 -6.11 -21.06 6.39
C LYS A 297 -5.73 -21.01 4.91
N ASP A 298 -5.08 -19.91 4.50
CA ASP A 298 -4.79 -19.65 3.11
C ASP A 298 -3.41 -20.16 2.70
N ILE A 299 -2.45 -20.24 3.64
CA ILE A 299 -1.11 -20.76 3.36
C ILE A 299 -1.13 -22.21 2.89
N ALA A 300 -2.10 -23.00 3.35
CA ALA A 300 -2.27 -24.39 2.92
C ALA A 300 -2.59 -24.55 1.42
N LYS A 301 -3.09 -23.47 0.80
CA LYS A 301 -3.46 -23.43 -0.64
C LYS A 301 -2.37 -22.80 -1.49
N ILE A 302 -1.36 -22.18 -0.89
CA ILE A 302 -0.28 -21.48 -1.61
C ILE A 302 0.91 -22.43 -1.80
N ALA A 303 1.44 -22.45 -3.01
CA ALA A 303 2.62 -23.23 -3.37
C ALA A 303 3.64 -22.34 -4.12
N VAL A 304 4.91 -22.72 -4.00
CA VAL A 304 5.99 -22.07 -4.75
C VAL A 304 5.76 -22.29 -6.26
N GLY A 305 5.90 -21.23 -7.04
CA GLY A 305 5.67 -21.21 -8.48
C GLY A 305 4.30 -20.69 -8.90
N GLN A 306 3.37 -20.46 -7.98
CA GLN A 306 2.07 -19.86 -8.31
C GLN A 306 2.23 -18.39 -8.74
N SER A 307 1.37 -18.00 -9.69
CA SER A 307 1.28 -16.63 -10.17
C SER A 307 0.54 -15.75 -9.17
N ALA A 308 0.96 -14.50 -9.07
CA ALA A 308 0.32 -13.51 -8.23
C ALA A 308 0.19 -12.18 -8.99
N ASN A 309 -0.94 -11.50 -8.79
CA ASN A 309 -1.13 -10.13 -9.22
C ASN A 309 -0.79 -9.19 -8.07
N VAL A 310 0.05 -8.21 -8.35
CA VAL A 310 0.50 -7.24 -7.35
C VAL A 310 0.01 -5.86 -7.75
N THR A 311 -0.76 -5.24 -6.87
CA THR A 311 -1.29 -3.89 -7.03
C THR A 311 -0.73 -2.97 -5.95
N TYR A 312 -0.70 -1.69 -6.23
CA TYR A 312 -0.09 -0.70 -5.36
C TYR A 312 -1.10 0.42 -5.08
N PRO A 313 -1.56 0.59 -3.82
CA PRO A 313 -2.49 1.65 -3.46
C PRO A 313 -2.00 3.06 -3.84
N ALA A 314 -0.67 3.27 -3.86
CA ALA A 314 -0.06 4.53 -4.26
C ALA A 314 -0.13 4.79 -5.78
N PHE A 315 -0.26 3.75 -6.60
CA PHE A 315 -0.30 3.79 -8.06
C PHE A 315 -1.32 2.79 -8.58
N PRO A 316 -2.62 3.12 -8.56
CA PRO A 316 -3.68 2.18 -8.97
C PRO A 316 -3.61 1.77 -10.46
N ASP A 317 -2.87 2.53 -11.26
CA ASP A 317 -2.63 2.27 -12.68
C ASP A 317 -1.56 1.21 -12.94
N ILE A 318 -0.80 0.82 -11.90
CA ILE A 318 0.27 -0.19 -12.02
C ILE A 318 -0.22 -1.51 -11.47
N VAL A 319 -0.22 -2.54 -12.32
CA VAL A 319 -0.39 -3.94 -11.92
C VAL A 319 0.85 -4.70 -12.38
N SER A 320 1.52 -5.35 -11.44
CA SER A 320 2.70 -6.17 -11.73
C SER A 320 2.36 -7.65 -11.60
N GLN A 321 2.90 -8.46 -12.50
CA GLN A 321 2.89 -9.90 -12.37
C GLN A 321 4.03 -10.34 -11.46
N GLY A 322 3.70 -11.19 -10.49
CA GLY A 322 4.66 -11.79 -9.58
C GLY A 322 4.56 -13.31 -9.56
N THR A 323 5.59 -13.94 -9.02
CA THR A 323 5.62 -15.40 -8.80
C THR A 323 6.02 -15.69 -7.35
N VAL A 324 5.33 -16.62 -6.72
CA VAL A 324 5.67 -17.09 -5.37
C VAL A 324 7.01 -17.82 -5.42
N THR A 325 8.04 -17.31 -4.75
CA THR A 325 9.38 -17.89 -4.74
C THR A 325 9.72 -18.61 -3.45
N ALA A 326 9.17 -18.17 -2.32
CA ALA A 326 9.45 -18.77 -1.03
C ALA A 326 8.26 -18.64 -0.08
N ILE A 327 8.09 -19.64 0.77
CA ILE A 327 7.12 -19.68 1.85
C ILE A 327 7.90 -19.94 3.14
N ALA A 328 7.73 -19.11 4.15
CA ALA A 328 8.42 -19.29 5.43
C ALA A 328 7.90 -20.54 6.14
N SER A 329 8.82 -21.36 6.63
CA SER A 329 8.50 -22.56 7.41
C SER A 329 8.16 -22.25 8.87
N VAL A 330 8.40 -21.04 9.33
CA VAL A 330 8.14 -20.58 10.70
C VAL A 330 7.07 -19.51 10.66
N ALA A 331 6.05 -19.66 11.48
CA ALA A 331 4.99 -18.69 11.61
C ALA A 331 5.47 -17.45 12.37
N ASN A 332 5.00 -16.29 11.96
CA ASN A 332 5.06 -15.07 12.75
C ASN A 332 3.90 -15.09 13.75
N SER A 333 4.19 -15.19 15.01
CA SER A 333 3.19 -15.02 16.07
C SER A 333 3.49 -13.74 16.82
N ASP A 334 2.62 -12.75 16.72
CA ASP A 334 2.65 -11.54 17.56
C ASP A 334 2.25 -11.85 19.03
N ALA A 335 2.41 -13.10 19.45
CA ALA A 335 2.08 -13.59 20.80
C ALA A 335 2.94 -12.95 21.90
N ALA A 336 3.97 -12.17 21.56
CA ALA A 336 4.85 -11.50 22.53
C ALA A 336 4.15 -10.43 23.39
N ASN A 337 2.94 -9.97 23.02
CA ASN A 337 2.21 -8.90 23.72
C ASN A 337 0.85 -9.33 24.33
N GLY A 338 0.59 -10.62 24.54
CA GLY A 338 -0.58 -11.08 25.32
C GLY A 338 -1.96 -10.84 24.70
N GLY A 339 -2.03 -10.42 23.45
CA GLY A 339 -3.27 -10.34 22.66
C GLY A 339 -3.32 -11.51 21.70
N GLY A 340 -4.49 -12.12 21.50
CA GLY A 340 -4.70 -13.25 20.59
C GLY A 340 -4.37 -12.89 19.15
N GLY A 341 -3.08 -12.82 18.81
CA GLY A 341 -2.59 -12.54 17.47
C GLY A 341 -2.87 -13.72 16.54
N SER A 342 -3.28 -13.44 15.32
CA SER A 342 -3.44 -14.48 14.30
C SER A 342 -2.07 -15.02 13.88
N VAL A 343 -2.01 -16.32 13.67
CA VAL A 343 -0.82 -17.00 13.14
C VAL A 343 -0.71 -16.67 11.65
N THR A 344 0.41 -16.08 11.24
CA THR A 344 0.68 -15.74 9.84
C THR A 344 2.01 -16.30 9.38
N PHE A 345 2.16 -16.51 8.08
CA PHE A 345 3.38 -16.96 7.45
C PHE A 345 3.85 -15.95 6.41
N ASN A 346 5.15 -15.72 6.34
CA ASN A 346 5.70 -14.85 5.30
C ASN A 346 5.77 -15.61 3.97
N VAL A 347 5.28 -14.97 2.93
CA VAL A 347 5.38 -15.44 1.54
C VAL A 347 6.10 -14.38 0.73
N ASP A 348 7.16 -14.78 0.04
CA ASP A 348 7.93 -13.90 -0.84
C ASP A 348 7.47 -14.08 -2.30
N ILE A 349 7.05 -13.00 -2.91
CA ILE A 349 6.62 -12.92 -4.30
C ILE A 349 7.64 -12.09 -5.07
N LEU A 350 8.24 -12.67 -6.10
CA LEU A 350 9.22 -12.02 -6.97
C LEU A 350 8.51 -11.28 -8.11
N ILE A 351 8.91 -10.03 -8.34
CA ILE A 351 8.53 -9.20 -9.48
C ILE A 351 9.78 -9.02 -10.33
N GLU A 352 9.78 -9.57 -11.54
CA GLU A 352 10.97 -9.58 -12.40
C GLU A 352 11.22 -8.25 -13.11
N ALA A 353 10.18 -7.48 -13.39
CA ALA A 353 10.26 -6.20 -14.09
C ALA A 353 9.39 -5.15 -13.37
N PRO A 354 9.86 -4.60 -12.23
CA PRO A 354 9.13 -3.56 -11.50
C PRO A 354 9.13 -2.25 -12.29
N ASP A 355 8.02 -1.50 -12.20
CA ASP A 355 7.96 -0.13 -12.76
C ASP A 355 8.95 0.79 -12.03
N ALA A 356 9.62 1.67 -12.75
CA ALA A 356 10.64 2.58 -12.21
C ALA A 356 10.10 3.57 -11.15
N ARG A 357 8.80 3.78 -11.09
CA ARG A 357 8.12 4.61 -10.08
C ARG A 357 8.03 3.93 -8.71
N LEU A 358 8.13 2.60 -8.68
CA LEU A 358 8.03 1.82 -7.46
C LEU A 358 9.31 1.98 -6.63
N LYS A 359 9.14 2.13 -5.33
CA LYS A 359 10.27 2.29 -4.40
C LYS A 359 10.21 1.24 -3.28
N PRO A 360 11.34 0.79 -2.79
CA PRO A 360 11.39 -0.05 -1.58
C PRO A 360 10.63 0.60 -0.42
N GLY A 361 9.95 -0.22 0.37
CA GLY A 361 9.13 0.24 1.50
C GLY A 361 7.68 0.59 1.15
N MET A 362 7.31 0.65 -0.13
CA MET A 362 5.92 0.85 -0.53
C MET A 362 5.06 -0.36 -0.16
N THR A 363 3.81 -0.07 0.23
CA THR A 363 2.81 -1.11 0.46
C THR A 363 2.32 -1.66 -0.88
N ALA A 364 2.20 -2.97 -0.96
CA ALA A 364 1.62 -3.70 -2.08
C ALA A 364 0.51 -4.62 -1.59
N GLU A 365 -0.53 -4.77 -2.37
CA GLU A 365 -1.59 -5.75 -2.21
C GLU A 365 -1.37 -6.85 -3.23
N VAL A 366 -1.37 -8.08 -2.76
CA VAL A 366 -1.06 -9.25 -3.58
C VAL A 366 -2.24 -10.19 -3.57
N SER A 367 -2.68 -10.60 -4.76
CA SER A 367 -3.68 -11.64 -4.98
C SER A 367 -2.97 -12.85 -5.60
N VAL A 368 -2.69 -13.86 -4.79
CA VAL A 368 -2.07 -15.11 -5.24
C VAL A 368 -3.15 -16.03 -5.79
N VAL A 369 -2.98 -16.50 -7.01
CA VAL A 369 -3.90 -17.49 -7.61
C VAL A 369 -3.64 -18.84 -6.95
N THR A 370 -4.61 -19.31 -6.16
CA THR A 370 -4.49 -20.56 -5.40
C THR A 370 -5.08 -21.75 -6.16
N GLU A 371 -6.11 -21.51 -6.96
CA GLU A 371 -6.76 -22.52 -7.77
C GLU A 371 -7.23 -21.89 -9.08
N GLN A 372 -7.03 -22.58 -10.18
CA GLN A 372 -7.54 -22.22 -11.49
C GLN A 372 -8.16 -23.44 -12.11
N LEU A 373 -9.42 -23.33 -12.51
CA LEU A 373 -10.16 -24.37 -13.23
C LEU A 373 -10.67 -23.77 -14.54
N ASP A 374 -10.26 -24.33 -15.65
CA ASP A 374 -10.67 -23.88 -16.98
C ASP A 374 -11.85 -24.70 -17.48
N ASP A 375 -12.70 -24.10 -18.33
CA ASP A 375 -13.86 -24.70 -18.95
C ASP A 375 -14.87 -25.28 -17.93
N VAL A 376 -15.12 -24.54 -16.85
CA VAL A 376 -16.06 -24.94 -15.79
C VAL A 376 -17.32 -24.09 -15.83
N VAL A 377 -18.43 -24.70 -15.42
CA VAL A 377 -19.72 -24.04 -15.28
C VAL A 377 -19.79 -23.38 -13.91
N MET A 378 -19.99 -22.07 -13.91
CA MET A 378 -20.06 -21.24 -12.73
C MET A 378 -21.47 -20.70 -12.53
N VAL A 379 -21.87 -20.60 -11.27
CA VAL A 379 -23.12 -19.98 -10.85
C VAL A 379 -22.80 -18.92 -9.80
N PRO A 380 -23.49 -17.78 -9.79
CA PRO A 380 -23.34 -16.81 -8.71
C PRO A 380 -23.62 -17.46 -7.35
N THR A 381 -22.76 -17.22 -6.37
CA THR A 381 -22.92 -17.81 -5.01
C THR A 381 -24.25 -17.41 -4.39
N MET A 382 -24.77 -16.23 -4.73
CA MET A 382 -26.09 -15.74 -4.29
C MET A 382 -27.27 -16.52 -4.87
N ALA A 383 -27.10 -17.26 -5.98
CA ALA A 383 -28.13 -18.09 -6.59
C ALA A 383 -28.17 -19.50 -6.00
N LEU A 384 -27.16 -19.88 -5.20
CA LEU A 384 -27.11 -21.17 -4.54
C LEU A 384 -28.03 -21.19 -3.31
N MET A 385 -28.95 -22.11 -3.32
CA MET A 385 -29.84 -22.39 -2.21
C MET A 385 -29.49 -23.71 -1.56
N THR A 386 -29.55 -23.80 -0.24
CA THR A 386 -29.26 -25.00 0.50
C THR A 386 -30.57 -25.67 0.98
N GLU A 387 -30.70 -26.96 0.79
CA GLU A 387 -31.79 -27.75 1.38
C GLU A 387 -31.33 -28.35 2.74
N ASP A 388 -30.05 -28.74 2.79
CA ASP A 388 -29.33 -29.17 3.99
C ASP A 388 -27.84 -28.87 3.79
N SER A 389 -26.98 -29.19 4.77
CA SER A 389 -25.53 -28.88 4.72
C SER A 389 -24.76 -29.54 3.56
N GLU A 390 -25.35 -30.48 2.81
CA GLU A 390 -24.66 -31.21 1.74
C GLU A 390 -25.34 -31.06 0.37
N HIS A 391 -26.57 -30.52 0.32
CA HIS A 391 -27.36 -30.46 -0.89
C HIS A 391 -27.66 -29.03 -1.30
N TYR A 392 -27.13 -28.66 -2.46
CA TYR A 392 -27.36 -27.36 -3.07
C TYR A 392 -28.27 -27.48 -4.28
N TYR A 393 -29.05 -26.43 -4.54
CA TYR A 393 -29.86 -26.31 -5.74
C TYR A 393 -29.89 -24.88 -6.23
N VAL A 394 -30.21 -24.73 -7.51
CA VAL A 394 -30.44 -23.43 -8.15
C VAL A 394 -31.83 -23.45 -8.80
N ASN A 395 -32.47 -22.29 -8.85
CA ASN A 395 -33.71 -22.10 -9.56
C ASN A 395 -33.43 -21.55 -10.97
N VAL A 396 -33.64 -22.38 -11.98
CA VAL A 396 -33.47 -22.00 -13.39
C VAL A 396 -34.80 -21.49 -13.93
N ALA A 397 -34.81 -20.29 -14.51
CA ALA A 397 -35.98 -19.74 -15.18
C ALA A 397 -36.41 -20.64 -16.35
N THR A 398 -37.73 -20.84 -16.48
CA THR A 398 -38.31 -21.56 -17.63
C THR A 398 -39.07 -20.63 -18.57
N ASP A 399 -39.19 -19.35 -18.19
CA ASP A 399 -39.79 -18.27 -18.96
C ASP A 399 -38.87 -17.04 -19.00
N ASP A 400 -39.06 -16.17 -19.98
CA ASP A 400 -38.22 -14.97 -20.17
C ASP A 400 -38.41 -13.93 -19.07
N GLU A 401 -39.48 -14.03 -18.27
CA GLU A 401 -39.78 -13.10 -17.17
C GLU A 401 -39.27 -13.60 -15.82
N GLY A 402 -38.71 -14.81 -15.72
CA GLY A 402 -38.20 -15.41 -14.49
C GLY A 402 -39.29 -15.77 -13.45
N LYS A 403 -40.55 -15.78 -13.87
CA LYS A 403 -41.70 -16.07 -12.98
C LYS A 403 -41.92 -17.56 -12.75
N GLN A 404 -41.53 -18.38 -13.73
CA GLN A 404 -41.60 -19.83 -13.61
C GLN A 404 -40.18 -20.37 -13.49
N THR A 405 -39.94 -21.18 -12.46
CA THR A 405 -38.60 -21.72 -12.19
C THR A 405 -38.66 -23.23 -12.11
N ARG A 406 -37.56 -23.85 -12.50
CA ARG A 406 -37.27 -25.26 -12.33
C ARG A 406 -36.12 -25.43 -11.36
N ARG A 407 -36.34 -26.12 -10.26
CA ARG A 407 -35.27 -26.46 -9.31
C ARG A 407 -34.33 -27.49 -9.91
N VAL A 408 -33.03 -27.18 -9.93
CA VAL A 408 -31.97 -28.07 -10.40
C VAL A 408 -31.01 -28.33 -9.24
N LYS A 409 -30.88 -29.58 -8.84
CA LYS A 409 -29.91 -30.00 -7.82
C LYS A 409 -28.51 -29.96 -8.40
N VAL A 410 -27.59 -29.28 -7.71
CA VAL A 410 -26.19 -29.12 -8.10
C VAL A 410 -25.26 -29.62 -7.00
N THR A 411 -24.06 -30.00 -7.39
CA THR A 411 -22.96 -30.32 -6.47
C THR A 411 -21.94 -29.20 -6.60
N VAL A 412 -21.60 -28.50 -5.52
CA VAL A 412 -20.57 -27.49 -5.48
C VAL A 412 -19.22 -28.19 -5.36
N VAL A 413 -18.29 -27.88 -6.26
CA VAL A 413 -16.92 -28.41 -6.27
C VAL A 413 -16.00 -27.47 -5.48
N THR A 414 -16.04 -26.19 -5.82
CA THR A 414 -15.31 -25.11 -5.14
C THR A 414 -16.10 -23.83 -5.31
N GLN A 415 -15.87 -22.85 -4.45
CA GLN A 415 -16.51 -21.56 -4.52
C GLN A 415 -15.59 -20.45 -3.99
N ASN A 416 -15.81 -19.25 -4.48
CA ASN A 416 -15.29 -18.01 -3.92
C ASN A 416 -16.45 -17.11 -3.45
N ASP A 417 -16.18 -15.86 -3.11
CA ASP A 417 -17.19 -14.94 -2.59
C ASP A 417 -18.30 -14.60 -3.61
N ASN A 418 -18.01 -14.71 -4.91
CA ASN A 418 -18.92 -14.27 -5.98
C ASN A 418 -19.54 -15.45 -6.74
N GLU A 419 -18.76 -16.51 -6.99
CA GLU A 419 -19.12 -17.60 -7.91
C GLU A 419 -18.79 -18.95 -7.29
N ALA A 420 -19.55 -19.95 -7.71
CA ALA A 420 -19.33 -21.34 -7.34
C ALA A 420 -19.28 -22.22 -8.58
N VAL A 421 -18.29 -23.08 -8.63
CA VAL A 421 -18.18 -24.12 -9.67
C VAL A 421 -19.11 -25.27 -9.32
N VAL A 422 -20.02 -25.57 -10.23
CA VAL A 422 -21.04 -26.58 -10.02
C VAL A 422 -20.88 -27.75 -11.00
N GLY A 423 -21.01 -28.97 -10.48
CA GLY A 423 -20.94 -30.19 -11.27
C GLY A 423 -20.43 -31.37 -10.46
N LYS A 424 -20.46 -32.54 -11.04
CA LYS A 424 -19.77 -33.72 -10.51
C LYS A 424 -18.45 -33.85 -11.22
N THR A 425 -17.37 -33.89 -10.46
CA THR A 425 -16.04 -34.19 -11.01
C THR A 425 -16.06 -35.53 -11.77
N GLN A 426 -15.85 -35.48 -13.04
CA GLN A 426 -15.76 -36.66 -13.89
C GLN A 426 -14.48 -36.61 -14.71
N VAL A 427 -13.86 -37.75 -14.90
CA VAL A 427 -12.72 -37.90 -15.80
C VAL A 427 -13.23 -37.80 -17.24
N LYS A 428 -12.89 -36.69 -17.94
CA LYS A 428 -13.19 -36.54 -19.35
C LYS A 428 -12.17 -37.38 -20.13
N ARG A 429 -12.68 -38.32 -20.94
CA ARG A 429 -11.86 -39.20 -21.78
C ARG A 429 -12.08 -38.86 -23.26
N ASP A 430 -11.02 -38.94 -24.06
CA ASP A 430 -11.13 -38.83 -25.52
C ASP A 430 -11.85 -40.05 -26.12
N ASP A 431 -12.11 -39.99 -27.41
CA ASP A 431 -12.73 -41.11 -28.17
C ASP A 431 -11.85 -42.36 -28.20
N GLN A 432 -10.60 -42.26 -27.76
CA GLN A 432 -9.64 -43.36 -27.63
C GLN A 432 -9.52 -43.90 -26.20
N GLY A 433 -10.27 -43.27 -25.23
CA GLY A 433 -10.30 -43.69 -23.84
C GLY A 433 -9.18 -43.10 -22.96
N ASN A 434 -8.38 -42.18 -23.48
CA ASN A 434 -7.34 -41.50 -22.70
C ASN A 434 -7.96 -40.37 -21.86
N GLU A 435 -7.45 -40.18 -20.67
CA GLU A 435 -7.86 -39.09 -19.79
C GLU A 435 -7.32 -37.75 -20.31
N ILE A 436 -8.23 -36.87 -20.79
CA ILE A 436 -7.86 -35.55 -21.30
C ILE A 436 -7.78 -34.53 -20.15
N ASN A 437 -8.71 -34.65 -19.21
CA ASN A 437 -8.73 -33.78 -18.01
C ASN A 437 -9.40 -34.53 -16.86
N PRO A 438 -8.68 -34.88 -15.79
CA PRO A 438 -9.20 -35.73 -14.71
C PRO A 438 -10.27 -35.09 -13.84
N ASN A 439 -10.51 -33.78 -13.93
CA ASN A 439 -11.31 -33.06 -12.94
C ASN A 439 -12.29 -32.04 -13.53
N VAL A 440 -12.87 -32.25 -14.70
CA VAL A 440 -13.89 -31.33 -15.22
C VAL A 440 -15.23 -31.62 -14.56
N PRO A 441 -15.83 -30.63 -13.88
CA PRO A 441 -17.16 -30.76 -13.29
C PRO A 441 -18.22 -30.81 -14.40
N VAL A 442 -19.05 -31.86 -14.43
CA VAL A 442 -20.17 -31.96 -15.37
C VAL A 442 -21.48 -31.70 -14.65
N THR A 443 -22.25 -30.76 -15.15
CA THR A 443 -23.55 -30.35 -14.61
C THR A 443 -24.66 -30.46 -15.68
N LYS A 444 -25.91 -30.34 -15.24
CA LYS A 444 -27.07 -30.23 -16.14
C LYS A 444 -27.37 -28.78 -16.54
N LEU A 445 -26.68 -27.82 -15.97
CA LEU A 445 -26.77 -26.41 -16.31
C LEU A 445 -25.95 -26.15 -17.58
N ARG A 446 -26.38 -25.20 -18.36
CA ARG A 446 -25.71 -24.74 -19.58
C ARG A 446 -25.37 -23.26 -19.48
N ASP A 447 -24.34 -22.89 -20.19
CA ASP A 447 -24.02 -21.47 -20.38
C ASP A 447 -25.24 -20.69 -20.87
N GLY A 448 -25.53 -19.55 -20.25
CA GLY A 448 -26.69 -18.71 -20.56
C GLY A 448 -28.01 -19.12 -19.89
N ASP A 449 -28.06 -20.23 -19.10
CA ASP A 449 -29.25 -20.54 -18.31
C ASP A 449 -29.49 -19.39 -17.30
N THR A 450 -30.70 -18.84 -17.30
CA THR A 450 -31.07 -17.73 -16.39
C THR A 450 -31.43 -18.31 -15.02
N LEU A 451 -30.74 -17.82 -14.00
CA LEU A 451 -30.98 -18.19 -12.59
C LEU A 451 -31.87 -17.16 -11.92
N VAL A 452 -32.78 -17.60 -11.09
CA VAL A 452 -33.66 -16.73 -10.27
C VAL A 452 -33.18 -16.79 -8.83
N MET A 453 -32.80 -15.63 -8.30
CA MET A 453 -32.40 -15.48 -6.91
C MET A 453 -33.61 -15.26 -6.03
N ASP A 454 -33.70 -15.99 -4.92
CA ASP A 454 -34.72 -15.76 -3.91
C ASP A 454 -34.29 -14.55 -3.04
N THR A 455 -34.90 -13.41 -3.28
CA THR A 455 -34.60 -12.20 -2.50
C THR A 455 -35.36 -12.17 -1.14
N GLY A 456 -36.01 -13.27 -0.76
CA GLY A 456 -36.72 -13.36 0.51
C GLY A 456 -37.97 -12.48 0.60
N ALA A 457 -38.39 -11.83 -0.52
CA ALA A 457 -39.51 -10.90 -0.55
C ALA A 457 -40.89 -11.59 -0.74
N ASP A 458 -40.91 -12.89 -1.01
CA ASP A 458 -42.15 -13.63 -1.36
C ASP A 458 -42.60 -14.64 -0.29
N ALA A 459 -42.19 -14.48 0.96
CA ALA A 459 -42.60 -15.35 2.06
C ALA A 459 -44.03 -15.04 2.63
N THR A 460 -44.87 -14.26 1.90
CA THR A 460 -46.22 -13.88 2.39
C THR A 460 -47.37 -14.18 1.43
N ALA A 461 -47.27 -15.18 0.56
CA ALA A 461 -48.44 -15.59 -0.23
C ALA A 461 -48.40 -17.10 -0.47
N ASP A 462 -48.85 -17.83 0.43
CA ASP A 462 -49.72 -19.03 0.46
C ASP A 462 -49.42 -19.94 1.64
N GLY A 463 -49.96 -19.59 2.77
CA GLY A 463 -50.00 -20.39 4.00
C GLY A 463 -51.44 -20.50 4.50
N GLY A 464 -52.33 -21.09 3.69
CA GLY A 464 -53.62 -21.54 4.16
C GLY A 464 -53.47 -22.64 5.20
N TYR A 465 -53.26 -22.26 6.46
CA TYR A 465 -53.45 -23.17 7.57
C TYR A 465 -54.92 -23.37 7.79
N SER A 466 -55.47 -24.48 7.33
CA SER A 466 -56.73 -24.98 7.84
C SER A 466 -56.49 -25.48 9.27
N THR A 467 -56.97 -24.71 10.24
CA THR A 467 -57.10 -25.14 11.61
C THR A 467 -58.23 -26.13 11.69
N ASP A 468 -57.96 -27.41 11.60
CA ASP A 468 -58.89 -28.45 12.03
C ASP A 468 -58.83 -28.53 13.56
N SER A 469 -59.83 -27.96 14.21
CA SER A 469 -60.08 -28.05 15.64
C SER A 469 -60.69 -29.39 15.95
N GLY A 470 -59.89 -30.44 16.02
CA GLY A 470 -60.29 -31.73 16.60
C GLY A 470 -60.42 -31.63 18.12
N SER A 471 -61.63 -31.63 18.59
CA SER A 471 -62.01 -31.77 20.00
C SER A 471 -61.38 -33.04 20.58
N MET A 472 -60.54 -32.92 21.56
CA MET A 472 -60.14 -34.00 22.45
C MET A 472 -61.17 -34.05 23.63
N SER A 473 -61.97 -35.06 23.63
CA SER A 473 -62.76 -35.49 24.79
C SER A 473 -61.82 -36.21 25.76
N ASP A 474 -61.88 -35.75 27.02
CA ASP A 474 -61.36 -36.43 28.19
C ASP A 474 -61.96 -37.84 28.28
N ASP A 475 -61.11 -38.84 28.52
CA ASP A 475 -61.56 -40.08 29.20
C ASP A 475 -60.49 -40.46 30.24
N GLU A 476 -60.93 -40.32 31.49
CA GLU A 476 -60.31 -40.86 32.67
C GLU A 476 -60.55 -42.39 32.71
N GLY A 477 -59.57 -43.14 33.16
CA GLY A 477 -59.87 -44.51 33.56
C GLY A 477 -58.63 -45.41 33.82
N MET A 478 -58.20 -45.46 35.09
CA MET A 478 -57.47 -46.54 35.77
C MET A 478 -56.00 -46.75 35.48
#